data_ddae94a128d88c7b90d462fceff69cf2
#
_entry.id   ddae94a128d88c7b90d462fceff69cf2
#
_cell.length_a   1.000
_cell.length_b   1.000
_cell.length_c   1.000
_cell.angle_alpha   90.00
_cell.angle_beta   90.00
_cell.angle_gamma   90.00
#
_symmetry.space_group_name_H-M   'P 1'
#
loop_
_entity.id
_entity.type
_entity.pdbx_description
1 polymer ?
#
loop_
_entity_poly.entity_id
_entity_poly.type
_entity_poly.pdbx_seq_one_letter_code
_entity_poly.pdbx_strand_id
1 'polypeptide(L)'
;MTAFIFHLIAHTHWDREWFLPRAAFHARLIAMFDDLLERMGADPGFRTFLLDGQTVLVEDYLRARPDREGELKTLVKSGRLQVGPWYVLADELIPSGESLIRNLLLGAVDAERLGGGARLDVLYSPDAFGHPAALPALAREFGIKFGVLWWGLGGELG
;
A
#
# COMPACT_ATOMS: atom_id res chain seq x y z
N MET A 1 -18.84 28.22 18.18
CA MET A 1 -17.77 27.20 18.39
C MET A 1 -17.40 26.64 17.02
N THR A 2 -16.13 26.71 16.64
CA THR A 2 -15.66 26.13 15.40
C THR A 2 -15.53 24.62 15.63
N ALA A 3 -16.27 23.80 14.88
CA ALA A 3 -16.14 22.35 14.93
C ALA A 3 -14.94 21.91 14.10
N PHE A 4 -14.09 21.05 14.65
CA PHE A 4 -13.00 20.41 13.94
C PHE A 4 -13.39 18.96 13.61
N ILE A 5 -13.05 18.52 12.40
CA ILE A 5 -13.23 17.14 11.95
C ILE A 5 -11.85 16.51 11.87
N PHE A 6 -11.64 15.40 12.57
CA PHE A 6 -10.43 14.60 12.50
C PHE A 6 -10.70 13.33 11.69
N HIS A 7 -9.89 13.10 10.67
CA HIS A 7 -9.89 11.86 9.90
C HIS A 7 -8.73 10.98 10.39
N LEU A 8 -9.06 9.83 10.98
CA LEU A 8 -8.08 8.86 11.44
C LEU A 8 -7.98 7.73 10.41
N ILE A 9 -6.78 7.54 9.84
CA ILE A 9 -6.49 6.49 8.87
C ILE A 9 -5.52 5.51 9.51
N ALA A 10 -5.99 4.30 9.81
CA ALA A 10 -5.14 3.23 10.27
C ALA A 10 -4.33 2.68 9.09
N HIS A 11 -3.02 2.64 9.24
CA HIS A 11 -2.11 2.16 8.18
C HIS A 11 -0.84 1.57 8.78
N THR A 12 -0.05 0.93 7.92
CA THR A 12 1.34 0.56 8.21
C THR A 12 2.28 1.19 7.18
N HIS A 13 3.57 1.29 7.52
CA HIS A 13 4.67 1.35 6.57
C HIS A 13 5.50 0.10 6.72
N TRP A 14 5.92 -0.53 5.62
CA TRP A 14 6.56 -1.84 5.66
C TRP A 14 7.73 -1.95 4.71
N ASP A 15 8.93 -1.97 5.29
CA ASP A 15 10.14 -2.40 4.59
C ASP A 15 10.20 -3.92 4.51
N ARG A 16 10.47 -4.45 3.33
CA ARG A 16 10.66 -5.89 3.14
C ARG A 16 12.03 -6.36 3.61
N GLU A 17 12.97 -5.45 3.66
CA GLU A 17 14.34 -5.63 4.14
C GLU A 17 14.92 -4.24 4.48
N TRP A 18 15.57 -4.09 5.64
CA TRP A 18 16.21 -2.86 6.06
C TRP A 18 17.36 -3.16 7.06
N PHE A 19 17.15 -2.93 8.38
CA PHE A 19 18.14 -3.21 9.44
C PHE A 19 18.22 -4.69 9.83
N LEU A 20 17.33 -5.53 9.34
CA LEU A 20 17.34 -6.99 9.47
C LEU A 20 17.14 -7.59 8.07
N PRO A 21 17.59 -8.83 7.85
CA PRO A 21 17.41 -9.51 6.57
C PRO A 21 15.93 -9.79 6.30
N ARG A 22 15.57 -9.90 5.01
CA ARG A 22 14.21 -10.15 4.53
C ARG A 22 13.48 -11.26 5.28
N ALA A 23 14.15 -12.37 5.62
CA ALA A 23 13.51 -13.48 6.34
C ALA A 23 12.96 -13.07 7.70
N ALA A 24 13.67 -12.18 8.42
CA ALA A 24 13.21 -11.67 9.71
C ALA A 24 12.02 -10.70 9.56
N PHE A 25 12.05 -9.82 8.54
CA PHE A 25 10.91 -8.95 8.22
C PHE A 25 9.70 -9.77 7.76
N HIS A 26 9.90 -10.83 6.96
CA HIS A 26 8.81 -11.70 6.52
C HIS A 26 8.13 -12.42 7.70
N ALA A 27 8.89 -12.92 8.68
CA ALA A 27 8.30 -13.51 9.88
C ALA A 27 7.43 -12.50 10.66
N ARG A 28 7.88 -11.24 10.78
CA ARG A 28 7.11 -10.17 11.41
C ARG A 28 5.87 -9.80 10.59
N LEU A 29 5.98 -9.81 9.24
CA LEU A 29 4.86 -9.56 8.34
C LEU A 29 3.73 -10.56 8.56
N ILE A 30 4.07 -11.85 8.66
CA ILE A 30 3.08 -12.91 8.92
C ILE A 30 2.36 -12.64 10.25
N ALA A 31 3.10 -12.36 11.32
CA ALA A 31 2.51 -12.07 12.62
C ALA A 31 1.63 -10.82 12.60
N MET A 32 2.05 -9.76 11.91
CA MET A 32 1.26 -8.54 11.74
C MET A 32 -0.04 -8.80 10.99
N PHE A 33 -0.01 -9.57 9.91
CA PHE A 33 -1.22 -9.92 9.18
C PHE A 33 -2.16 -10.81 9.99
N ASP A 34 -1.64 -11.81 10.70
CA ASP A 34 -2.45 -12.68 11.55
C ASP A 34 -3.20 -11.85 12.61
N ASP A 35 -2.52 -10.91 13.31
CA ASP A 35 -3.14 -9.99 14.29
C ASP A 35 -4.13 -9.02 13.62
N LEU A 36 -3.78 -8.45 12.45
CA LEU A 36 -4.65 -7.54 11.71
C LEU A 36 -5.97 -8.21 11.32
N LEU A 37 -5.91 -9.40 10.73
CA LEU A 37 -7.09 -10.13 10.30
C LEU A 37 -7.96 -10.54 11.48
N GLU A 38 -7.37 -10.98 12.59
CA GLU A 38 -8.10 -11.28 13.82
C GLU A 38 -8.86 -10.05 14.34
N ARG A 39 -8.19 -8.90 14.45
CA ARG A 39 -8.81 -7.65 14.90
C ARG A 39 -9.90 -7.17 13.96
N MET A 40 -9.67 -7.20 12.66
CA MET A 40 -10.67 -6.80 11.67
C MET A 40 -11.88 -7.75 11.69
N GLY A 41 -11.69 -9.04 12.00
CA GLY A 41 -12.76 -10.00 12.17
C GLY A 41 -13.56 -9.80 13.45
N ALA A 42 -12.88 -9.49 14.56
CA ALA A 42 -13.49 -9.35 15.88
C ALA A 42 -14.20 -8.00 16.09
N ASP A 43 -13.70 -6.90 15.49
CA ASP A 43 -14.22 -5.56 15.69
C ASP A 43 -14.79 -4.95 14.39
N PRO A 44 -16.12 -4.90 14.25
CA PRO A 44 -16.76 -4.19 13.13
C PRO A 44 -16.49 -2.68 13.13
N GLY A 45 -16.11 -2.10 14.26
CA GLY A 45 -15.73 -0.69 14.40
C GLY A 45 -14.36 -0.39 13.80
N PHE A 46 -13.49 -1.39 13.63
CA PHE A 46 -12.25 -1.29 12.86
C PHE A 46 -12.56 -1.36 11.36
N ARG A 47 -12.97 -0.24 10.80
CA ARG A 47 -13.60 -0.16 9.48
C ARG A 47 -12.61 -0.35 8.33
N THR A 48 -11.46 0.28 8.38
CA THR A 48 -10.51 0.32 7.26
C THR A 48 -9.07 0.27 7.75
N PHE A 49 -8.23 -0.38 6.95
CA PHE A 49 -6.78 -0.37 7.12
C PHE A 49 -6.10 -0.21 5.75
N LEU A 50 -5.15 0.70 5.65
CA LEU A 50 -4.31 0.90 4.45
C LEU A 50 -3.03 0.07 4.59
N LEU A 51 -2.88 -0.90 3.71
CA LEU A 51 -1.69 -1.74 3.66
C LEU A 51 -0.60 -1.07 2.83
N ASP A 52 0.05 -0.07 3.39
CA ASP A 52 1.27 0.59 2.90
C ASP A 52 1.28 0.99 1.39
N GLY A 53 0.15 1.05 0.74
CA GLY A 53 0.10 1.37 -0.69
C GLY A 53 0.74 0.33 -1.63
N GLN A 54 1.09 -0.87 -1.17
CA GLN A 54 1.77 -1.90 -1.95
C GLN A 54 1.08 -3.27 -1.84
N THR A 55 1.03 -4.02 -2.97
CA THR A 55 0.34 -5.32 -3.03
C THR A 55 1.24 -6.50 -2.68
N VAL A 56 2.54 -6.37 -2.85
CA VAL A 56 3.51 -7.44 -2.63
C VAL A 56 3.48 -8.03 -1.21
N LEU A 57 3.04 -7.26 -0.23
CA LEU A 57 2.91 -7.73 1.15
C LEU A 57 1.85 -8.83 1.27
N VAL A 58 0.77 -8.73 0.50
CA VAL A 58 -0.26 -9.77 0.43
C VAL A 58 0.29 -11.03 -0.22
N GLU A 59 1.05 -10.88 -1.31
CA GLU A 59 1.72 -12.01 -1.95
C GLU A 59 2.70 -12.71 -0.99
N ASP A 60 3.54 -11.95 -0.29
CA ASP A 60 4.48 -12.49 0.69
C ASP A 60 3.75 -13.20 1.85
N TYR A 61 2.64 -12.67 2.32
CA TYR A 61 1.82 -13.31 3.36
C TYR A 61 1.15 -14.59 2.87
N LEU A 62 0.51 -14.58 1.71
CA LEU A 62 -0.21 -15.72 1.16
C LEU A 62 0.70 -16.88 0.76
N ARG A 63 1.98 -16.66 0.52
CA ARG A 63 2.95 -17.75 0.37
C ARG A 63 3.09 -18.58 1.64
N ALA A 64 2.93 -17.98 2.80
CA ALA A 64 3.00 -18.65 4.10
C ALA A 64 1.62 -19.09 4.63
N ARG A 65 0.56 -18.39 4.25
CA ARG A 65 -0.81 -18.59 4.72
C ARG A 65 -1.81 -18.64 3.54
N PRO A 66 -1.69 -19.62 2.64
CA PRO A 66 -2.59 -19.73 1.49
C PRO A 66 -4.06 -19.94 1.89
N ASP A 67 -4.30 -20.51 3.04
CA ASP A 67 -5.62 -20.72 3.65
C ASP A 67 -6.37 -19.42 3.96
N ARG A 68 -5.67 -18.30 4.08
CA ARG A 68 -6.24 -16.97 4.40
C ARG A 68 -6.66 -16.15 3.16
N GLU A 69 -6.47 -16.68 1.95
CA GLU A 69 -6.74 -15.94 0.71
C GLU A 69 -8.21 -15.49 0.60
N GLY A 70 -9.15 -16.35 0.95
CA GLY A 70 -10.59 -16.05 0.89
C GLY A 70 -11.00 -14.89 1.81
N GLU A 71 -10.44 -14.85 3.01
CA GLU A 71 -10.68 -13.77 3.97
C GLU A 71 -10.10 -12.45 3.48
N LEU A 72 -8.84 -12.46 3.02
CA LEU A 72 -8.19 -11.28 2.45
C LEU A 72 -8.98 -10.72 1.28
N LYS A 73 -9.40 -11.55 0.33
CA LYS A 73 -10.23 -11.14 -0.81
C LYS A 73 -11.54 -10.50 -0.35
N THR A 74 -12.17 -11.02 0.67
CA THR A 74 -13.41 -10.47 1.24
C THR A 74 -13.18 -9.07 1.82
N LEU A 75 -12.09 -8.88 2.57
CA LEU A 75 -11.73 -7.58 3.15
C LEU A 75 -11.34 -6.55 2.09
N VAL A 76 -10.57 -6.96 1.07
CA VAL A 76 -10.21 -6.08 -0.06
C VAL A 76 -11.46 -5.70 -0.85
N LYS A 77 -12.30 -6.65 -1.23
CA LYS A 77 -13.53 -6.43 -2.00
C LYS A 77 -14.52 -5.50 -1.27
N SER A 78 -14.59 -5.60 0.05
CA SER A 78 -15.44 -4.71 0.86
C SER A 78 -14.83 -3.33 1.11
N GLY A 79 -13.59 -3.07 0.69
CA GLY A 79 -12.85 -1.83 0.94
C GLY A 79 -12.34 -1.69 2.37
N ARG A 80 -12.48 -2.73 3.20
CA ARG A 80 -11.97 -2.71 4.57
C ARG A 80 -10.45 -2.82 4.62
N LEU A 81 -9.84 -3.63 3.75
CA LEU A 81 -8.40 -3.67 3.54
C LEU A 81 -8.07 -3.01 2.20
N GLN A 82 -7.31 -1.93 2.24
CA GLN A 82 -6.91 -1.17 1.07
C GLN A 82 -5.49 -1.54 0.67
N VAL A 83 -5.30 -1.92 -0.61
CA VAL A 83 -4.03 -2.40 -1.17
C VAL A 83 -3.67 -1.65 -2.45
N GLY A 84 -2.38 -1.53 -2.75
CA GLY A 84 -1.90 -0.79 -3.93
C GLY A 84 -1.87 0.73 -3.71
N PRO A 85 -1.60 1.53 -4.76
CA PRO A 85 -1.58 1.17 -6.17
C PRO A 85 -0.28 0.49 -6.65
N TRP A 86 0.80 0.57 -5.88
CA TRP A 86 2.07 -0.03 -6.22
C TRP A 86 2.05 -1.56 -6.05
N TYR A 87 2.88 -2.25 -6.82
CA TYR A 87 3.27 -3.62 -6.49
C TYR A 87 4.21 -3.61 -5.28
N VAL A 88 5.26 -2.79 -5.35
CA VAL A 88 6.22 -2.57 -4.26
C VAL A 88 6.58 -1.10 -4.17
N LEU A 89 6.67 -0.54 -2.96
CA LEU A 89 7.21 0.80 -2.77
C LEU A 89 8.69 0.83 -3.18
N ALA A 90 9.06 1.89 -3.87
CA ALA A 90 10.42 2.11 -4.35
C ALA A 90 10.86 3.53 -4.00
N ASP A 91 12.17 3.71 -3.84
CA ASP A 91 12.75 5.06 -3.90
C ASP A 91 12.69 5.52 -5.38
N GLU A 92 11.73 6.38 -5.68
CA GLU A 92 11.25 6.65 -7.03
C GLU A 92 12.28 7.29 -7.96
N LEU A 93 13.39 7.83 -7.42
CA LEU A 93 14.48 8.38 -8.22
C LEU A 93 15.51 7.33 -8.65
N ILE A 94 15.46 6.10 -8.10
CA ILE A 94 16.42 5.04 -8.42
C ILE A 94 15.99 4.19 -9.62
N PRO A 95 14.74 3.66 -9.68
CA PRO A 95 14.31 2.84 -10.80
C PRO A 95 14.07 3.70 -12.06
N SER A 96 14.16 3.04 -13.22
CA SER A 96 13.79 3.69 -14.48
C SER A 96 12.30 4.01 -14.55
N GLY A 97 11.90 4.96 -15.41
CA GLY A 97 10.50 5.26 -15.65
C GLY A 97 9.69 4.03 -16.10
N GLU A 98 10.28 3.16 -16.93
CA GLU A 98 9.67 1.89 -17.33
C GLU A 98 9.45 0.95 -16.14
N SER A 99 10.37 0.92 -15.17
CA SER A 99 10.22 0.13 -13.96
C SER A 99 9.07 0.64 -13.09
N LEU A 100 8.88 1.96 -13.00
CA LEU A 100 7.76 2.56 -12.27
C LEU A 100 6.42 2.23 -12.95
N ILE A 101 6.36 2.29 -14.29
CA ILE A 101 5.17 1.89 -15.06
C ILE A 101 4.82 0.44 -14.78
N ARG A 102 5.79 -0.48 -14.88
CA ARG A 102 5.58 -1.91 -14.62
C ARG A 102 5.17 -2.19 -13.18
N ASN A 103 5.73 -1.45 -12.23
CA ASN A 103 5.37 -1.54 -10.83
C ASN A 103 3.88 -1.20 -10.61
N LEU A 104 3.38 -0.12 -11.18
CA LEU A 104 1.95 0.25 -11.11
C LEU A 104 1.06 -0.74 -11.87
N LEU A 105 1.51 -1.26 -13.02
CA LEU A 105 0.78 -2.29 -13.76
C LEU A 105 0.61 -3.58 -12.94
N LEU A 106 1.69 -4.06 -12.32
CA LEU A 106 1.65 -5.25 -11.45
C LEU A 106 0.76 -5.01 -10.24
N GLY A 107 0.88 -3.85 -9.59
CA GLY A 107 0.01 -3.48 -8.48
C GLY A 107 -1.47 -3.47 -8.87
N ALA A 108 -1.80 -2.95 -10.06
CA ALA A 108 -3.17 -2.97 -10.57
C ALA A 108 -3.69 -4.40 -10.84
N VAL A 109 -2.86 -5.28 -11.43
CA VAL A 109 -3.20 -6.69 -11.68
C VAL A 109 -3.43 -7.43 -10.36
N ASP A 110 -2.57 -7.23 -9.37
CA ASP A 110 -2.71 -7.87 -8.06
C ASP A 110 -3.94 -7.38 -7.30
N ALA A 111 -4.20 -6.07 -7.30
CA ALA A 111 -5.38 -5.51 -6.66
C ALA A 111 -6.67 -6.07 -7.29
N GLU A 112 -6.72 -6.22 -8.62
CA GLU A 112 -7.84 -6.85 -9.33
C GLU A 112 -8.01 -8.32 -8.93
N ARG A 113 -6.93 -9.08 -8.87
CA ARG A 113 -6.92 -10.49 -8.45
C ARG A 113 -7.41 -10.66 -7.01
N LEU A 114 -7.10 -9.72 -6.13
CA LEU A 114 -7.46 -9.76 -4.72
C LEU A 114 -8.92 -9.39 -4.46
N GLY A 115 -9.56 -8.64 -5.31
CA GLY A 115 -10.96 -8.30 -5.03
C GLY A 115 -11.69 -7.48 -6.07
N GLY A 116 -11.00 -6.98 -7.06
CA GLY A 116 -11.56 -6.10 -8.09
C GLY A 116 -12.22 -4.85 -7.52
N GLY A 117 -11.95 -3.70 -8.07
CA GLY A 117 -12.64 -2.46 -7.72
C GLY A 117 -12.22 -1.76 -6.41
N ALA A 118 -11.43 -2.38 -5.56
CA ALA A 118 -10.85 -1.74 -4.38
C ALA A 118 -9.53 -1.02 -4.69
N ARG A 119 -9.34 -0.62 -5.94
CA ARG A 119 -8.18 0.14 -6.37
C ARG A 119 -8.15 1.48 -5.67
N LEU A 120 -7.05 1.78 -5.00
CA LEU A 120 -6.82 3.11 -4.42
C LEU A 120 -6.65 4.13 -5.55
N ASP A 121 -7.52 5.14 -5.56
CA ASP A 121 -7.34 6.34 -6.39
C ASP A 121 -6.26 7.28 -5.82
N VAL A 122 -5.46 6.79 -4.89
CA VAL A 122 -4.45 7.55 -4.14
C VAL A 122 -3.09 6.89 -4.33
N LEU A 123 -2.15 7.64 -4.85
CA LEU A 123 -0.73 7.28 -4.81
C LEU A 123 -0.23 7.53 -3.38
N TYR A 124 0.13 6.47 -2.67
CA TYR A 124 0.73 6.58 -1.35
C TYR A 124 2.22 6.27 -1.44
N SER A 125 3.04 7.26 -1.12
CA SER A 125 4.50 7.15 -1.17
C SER A 125 5.11 7.78 0.09
N PRO A 126 5.18 7.01 1.19
CA PRO A 126 5.50 7.58 2.51
C PRO A 126 6.98 7.77 2.77
N ASP A 127 7.88 7.05 2.08
CA ASP A 127 9.31 6.98 2.42
C ASP A 127 10.23 7.02 1.19
N ALA A 128 9.82 7.66 0.10
CA ALA A 128 10.69 7.92 -1.04
C ALA A 128 11.57 9.16 -0.77
N PHE A 129 12.85 9.08 -1.14
CA PHE A 129 13.84 10.15 -0.91
C PHE A 129 13.88 11.20 -2.04
N GLY A 130 12.83 11.25 -2.82
CA GLY A 130 12.59 12.19 -3.89
C GLY A 130 11.58 11.66 -4.89
N HIS A 131 10.95 12.57 -5.64
CA HIS A 131 9.89 12.22 -6.58
C HIS A 131 10.24 12.75 -7.97
N PRO A 132 10.16 11.92 -9.03
CA PRO A 132 10.40 12.39 -10.38
C PRO A 132 9.27 13.36 -10.83
N ALA A 133 9.62 14.43 -11.53
CA ALA A 133 8.65 15.40 -12.04
C ALA A 133 7.55 14.77 -12.92
N ALA A 134 7.81 13.60 -13.49
CA ALA A 134 6.84 12.83 -14.29
C ALA A 134 5.82 12.07 -13.43
N LEU A 135 6.01 11.92 -12.12
CA LEU A 135 5.16 11.10 -11.25
C LEU A 135 3.67 11.50 -11.30
N PRO A 136 3.30 12.79 -11.25
CA PRO A 136 1.88 13.18 -11.35
C PRO A 136 1.24 12.82 -12.69
N ALA A 137 2.00 12.92 -13.79
CA ALA A 137 1.51 12.53 -15.11
C ALA A 137 1.33 11.00 -15.19
N LEU A 138 2.32 10.25 -14.68
CA LEU A 138 2.24 8.80 -14.59
C LEU A 138 1.04 8.34 -13.76
N ALA A 139 0.85 8.89 -12.58
CA ALA A 139 -0.29 8.56 -11.72
C ALA A 139 -1.63 8.78 -12.42
N ARG A 140 -1.77 9.89 -13.16
CA ARG A 140 -2.98 10.21 -13.93
C ARG A 140 -3.26 9.19 -15.03
N GLU A 141 -2.25 8.68 -15.75
CA GLU A 141 -2.42 7.64 -16.78
C GLU A 141 -2.96 6.33 -16.19
N PHE A 142 -2.70 6.08 -14.91
CA PHE A 142 -3.27 4.96 -14.16
C PHE A 142 -4.62 5.29 -13.49
N GLY A 143 -5.20 6.47 -13.74
CA GLY A 143 -6.46 6.91 -13.17
C GLY A 143 -6.38 7.26 -11.68
N ILE A 144 -5.18 7.43 -11.14
CA ILE A 144 -4.94 7.86 -9.77
C ILE A 144 -5.16 9.37 -9.69
N LYS A 145 -6.01 9.82 -8.74
CA LYS A 145 -6.47 11.21 -8.67
C LYS A 145 -5.74 12.03 -7.60
N PHE A 146 -5.24 11.35 -6.56
CA PHE A 146 -4.64 12.00 -5.40
C PHE A 146 -3.29 11.37 -5.08
N GLY A 147 -2.40 12.14 -4.46
CA GLY A 147 -1.14 11.67 -3.93
C GLY A 147 -1.00 12.02 -2.46
N VAL A 148 -0.45 11.10 -1.68
CA VAL A 148 0.01 11.34 -0.31
C VAL A 148 1.50 11.03 -0.29
N LEU A 149 2.31 12.06 -0.17
CA LEU A 149 3.76 12.02 -0.12
C LEU A 149 4.20 12.49 1.26
N TRP A 150 5.07 11.76 1.92
CA TRP A 150 5.49 12.09 3.28
C TRP A 150 6.92 12.60 3.36
N TRP A 151 7.85 11.95 2.65
CA TRP A 151 9.25 12.32 2.51
C TRP A 151 9.58 12.76 1.08
N GLY A 152 10.82 13.20 0.87
CA GLY A 152 11.32 13.51 -0.47
C GLY A 152 10.81 14.83 -1.07
N LEU A 153 10.03 15.59 -0.31
CA LEU A 153 9.61 16.96 -0.68
C LEU A 153 10.65 17.96 -0.15
N GLY A 154 11.90 17.79 -0.53
CA GLY A 154 13.00 18.66 -0.18
C GLY A 154 13.42 19.50 -1.37
N GLY A 155 13.57 20.78 -1.18
CA GLY A 155 14.00 21.77 -2.15
C GLY A 155 13.25 23.07 -1.91
N GLU A 156 13.89 24.19 -2.12
CA GLU A 156 13.21 25.48 -2.15
C GLU A 156 12.08 25.38 -3.18
N LEU A 157 10.85 25.49 -2.69
CA LEU A 157 9.71 25.75 -3.57
C LEU A 157 9.95 27.12 -4.16
N GLY A 158 10.63 27.17 -5.33
CA GLY A 158 10.81 28.38 -6.11
C GLY A 158 9.50 28.86 -6.72
#